data_c981d85c184d57bbc12854b8ddd02163
#
_entry.id   c981d85c184d57bbc12854b8ddd02163
#
_cell.length_a   1.000
_cell.length_b   1.000
_cell.length_c   1.000
_cell.angle_alpha   90.00
_cell.angle_beta   90.00
_cell.angle_gamma   90.00
#
_symmetry.space_group_name_H-M   'P 1'
#
loop_
_entity.id
_entity.type
_entity.pdbx_description
1 polymer ?
#
loop_
_entity_poly.entity_id
_entity_poly.type
_entity_poly.pdbx_seq_one_letter_code
_entity_poly.pdbx_strand_id
1 'polypeptide(L)'
;MTTFPVGEQTHQAVLPQQPALESVRADTPGSRDETAHGHPAAARGTGREHGRGETRGRSTRARRRHAEPAAAAAESAENGSGDASTHSKSYTGGVGASRVFVLSKEGRPLMPCHPARARELLNKGRAVVARQMPFTIRLKDRTLTESEVDGVQLRIDPGSKGTGIALTDEKKETVAHGAVVTVRRGLLTVELQHRGDRIHRCMQQRAGYRHRRRSANCRYRAPRSSNRSRRTGWLPPSLRHRVDTTFSQVTRLCRYAPVTEIHMEFVSFDTHALSAGRPLYGTEYTQGPLAGTTARAHLRAEWNNACAYCGATGVPLNIEHVRARSRGGSSRVSNLVVSCSPCNKAKGSRSIESFLADRPALLATILAQLRAPLRDAAAMNAVRGQLSEKLATLGRPLHLWPGHLTKANREAMGLDKTHTLDALSVGHLDHEVGDVIMRFPGQVLVVKATGRGSYARTTPDRFGFPRLHRARVKTHFGYATGDLVRATMPSGKWAGTWTGRISVRARGQHSLTTPRGRINVFHRNLRLLQRGDGYGYRLRPESTTPTSRKPVEQRSIRS
;
A
#
# COMPACT_ATOMS: atom_id res chain seq x y z
N MET A 1 16.94 -60.92 -28.42
CA MET A 1 17.30 -60.37 -29.74
C MET A 1 16.08 -59.68 -30.30
N THR A 2 16.18 -58.43 -30.45
CA THR A 2 15.58 -57.41 -31.31
C THR A 2 15.24 -56.17 -30.52
N THR A 3 16.12 -55.25 -30.66
CA THR A 3 16.08 -53.85 -30.18
C THR A 3 15.13 -53.04 -31.05
N PHE A 4 14.28 -52.18 -30.41
CA PHE A 4 13.58 -51.09 -31.07
C PHE A 4 14.05 -49.76 -30.50
N PRO A 5 14.30 -48.75 -31.33
CA PRO A 5 14.79 -47.46 -30.88
C PRO A 5 13.65 -46.54 -30.41
N VAL A 6 13.94 -45.80 -29.34
CA VAL A 6 13.10 -44.73 -28.79
C VAL A 6 13.28 -43.49 -29.66
N GLY A 7 12.21 -43.02 -30.30
CA GLY A 7 12.18 -41.75 -31.03
C GLY A 7 11.76 -40.61 -30.11
N GLU A 8 12.62 -39.60 -29.93
CA GLU A 8 12.27 -38.31 -29.33
C GLU A 8 11.38 -37.51 -30.28
N GLN A 9 10.15 -37.24 -29.86
CA GLN A 9 9.29 -36.25 -30.52
C GLN A 9 9.33 -34.94 -29.73
N THR A 10 10.08 -33.98 -30.25
CA THR A 10 10.01 -32.56 -29.84
C THR A 10 8.73 -31.95 -30.40
N HIS A 11 7.75 -31.66 -29.55
CA HIS A 11 6.59 -30.84 -29.90
C HIS A 11 7.00 -29.35 -29.83
N GLN A 12 7.28 -28.75 -30.98
CA GLN A 12 7.27 -27.31 -31.15
C GLN A 12 5.83 -26.81 -31.18
N ALA A 13 5.46 -25.99 -30.18
CA ALA A 13 4.19 -25.27 -30.15
C ALA A 13 4.22 -24.15 -31.17
N VAL A 14 3.39 -24.22 -32.19
CA VAL A 14 3.14 -23.18 -33.17
C VAL A 14 2.23 -22.13 -32.56
N LEU A 15 2.71 -20.91 -32.43
CA LEU A 15 1.92 -19.72 -32.05
C LEU A 15 1.09 -19.25 -33.25
N PRO A 16 -0.19 -18.88 -33.07
CA PRO A 16 -0.99 -18.29 -34.14
C PRO A 16 -0.55 -16.85 -34.43
N GLN A 17 -0.33 -16.55 -35.71
CA GLN A 17 -0.03 -15.23 -36.24
C GLN A 17 -1.27 -14.33 -36.11
N GLN A 18 -1.05 -13.10 -35.65
CA GLN A 18 -2.06 -12.04 -35.63
C GLN A 18 -2.16 -11.39 -37.01
N PRO A 19 -3.36 -11.01 -37.48
CA PRO A 19 -3.51 -10.28 -38.73
C PRO A 19 -3.10 -8.81 -38.58
N ALA A 20 -2.50 -8.30 -39.63
CA ALA A 20 -2.06 -6.92 -39.79
C ALA A 20 -3.23 -5.94 -39.68
N LEU A 21 -3.07 -4.86 -38.92
CA LEU A 21 -3.99 -3.73 -38.85
C LEU A 21 -3.66 -2.74 -39.94
N GLU A 22 -4.57 -2.65 -40.91
CA GLU A 22 -4.59 -1.59 -41.92
C GLU A 22 -4.87 -0.23 -41.26
N SER A 23 -4.09 0.75 -41.69
CA SER A 23 -4.21 2.15 -41.31
C SER A 23 -5.40 2.79 -42.03
N VAL A 24 -6.45 3.13 -41.29
CA VAL A 24 -7.52 4.00 -41.79
C VAL A 24 -7.23 5.42 -41.33
N ARG A 25 -6.99 6.30 -42.32
CA ARG A 25 -6.93 7.75 -42.13
C ARG A 25 -8.32 8.26 -41.83
N ALA A 26 -8.45 9.05 -40.74
CA ALA A 26 -9.68 9.79 -40.46
C ALA A 26 -9.56 11.22 -40.95
N ASP A 27 -10.48 11.58 -41.83
CA ASP A 27 -10.71 12.91 -42.35
C ASP A 27 -11.28 13.84 -41.26
N THR A 28 -10.83 15.09 -41.32
CA THR A 28 -11.36 16.22 -40.55
C THR A 28 -12.44 16.93 -41.37
N PRO A 29 -13.54 17.37 -40.78
CA PRO A 29 -14.26 18.53 -41.28
C PRO A 29 -14.32 19.60 -40.18
N GLY A 30 -13.77 20.83 -40.44
CA GLY A 30 -14.52 21.88 -41.09
C GLY A 30 -15.14 22.79 -40.01
N SER A 31 -14.50 23.94 -39.81
CA SER A 31 -14.97 25.15 -39.12
C SER A 31 -16.36 25.62 -39.58
N ARG A 32 -17.16 26.11 -38.67
CA ARG A 32 -18.15 27.16 -38.94
C ARG A 32 -18.24 28.14 -37.77
N ASP A 33 -18.15 29.39 -38.21
CA ASP A 33 -18.20 30.65 -37.51
C ASP A 33 -19.56 31.01 -36.89
N GLU A 34 -19.44 31.87 -35.88
CA GLU A 34 -20.23 33.05 -35.54
C GLU A 34 -21.76 32.98 -35.42
N THR A 35 -22.26 33.45 -34.29
CA THR A 35 -22.90 34.77 -34.21
C THR A 35 -23.20 35.18 -32.76
N ALA A 36 -22.98 36.44 -32.52
CA ALA A 36 -23.21 37.21 -31.32
C ALA A 36 -24.72 37.51 -31.09
N HIS A 37 -25.09 37.71 -29.81
CA HIS A 37 -26.12 38.62 -29.28
C HIS A 37 -26.08 38.48 -27.76
N GLY A 38 -25.78 39.49 -26.99
CA GLY A 38 -26.49 40.73 -26.83
C GLY A 38 -26.87 40.80 -25.33
N HIS A 39 -26.21 41.68 -24.57
CA HIS A 39 -26.61 42.06 -23.17
C HIS A 39 -28.04 42.67 -23.16
N PRO A 40 -28.72 42.80 -21.98
CA PRO A 40 -28.40 43.96 -21.17
C PRO A 40 -28.36 43.76 -19.65
N ALA A 41 -27.70 44.71 -19.01
CA ALA A 41 -27.59 44.99 -17.60
C ALA A 41 -28.88 45.59 -17.03
N ALA A 42 -29.14 45.34 -15.76
CA ALA A 42 -29.92 46.24 -14.92
C ALA A 42 -29.37 46.25 -13.51
N ALA A 43 -29.09 47.45 -13.06
CA ALA A 43 -28.55 47.86 -11.79
C ALA A 43 -29.66 48.17 -10.77
N ARG A 44 -29.20 48.47 -9.56
CA ARG A 44 -29.84 49.14 -8.37
C ARG A 44 -30.33 48.12 -7.34
N GLY A 45 -30.13 48.35 -6.07
CA GLY A 45 -29.55 49.44 -5.31
C GLY A 45 -29.80 49.22 -3.81
N THR A 46 -28.97 49.86 -3.01
CA THR A 46 -29.23 50.37 -1.62
C THR A 46 -29.73 49.33 -0.60
N GLY A 47 -29.08 49.02 0.51
CA GLY A 47 -28.56 49.91 1.54
C GLY A 47 -29.25 49.60 2.84
N ARG A 48 -28.58 49.26 3.88
CA ARG A 48 -28.78 49.77 5.24
C ARG A 48 -27.93 49.01 6.28
N GLU A 49 -27.25 49.81 7.03
CA GLU A 49 -26.54 49.54 8.26
C GLU A 49 -27.49 49.18 9.42
N HIS A 50 -26.84 48.74 10.44
CA HIS A 50 -27.03 48.73 11.91
C HIS A 50 -26.97 47.30 12.44
N GLY A 51 -26.30 46.98 13.49
CA GLY A 51 -25.67 47.68 14.60
C GLY A 51 -25.26 46.65 15.66
N ARG A 52 -24.19 46.93 16.30
CA ARG A 52 -23.76 46.67 17.69
C ARG A 52 -24.39 45.54 18.53
N GLY A 53 -23.50 44.92 19.30
CA GLY A 53 -23.72 44.29 20.62
C GLY A 53 -22.76 43.12 20.83
N GLU A 54 -21.55 43.28 21.38
CA GLU A 54 -21.11 43.10 22.79
C GLU A 54 -21.50 41.71 23.35
N THR A 55 -20.61 40.93 23.76
CA THR A 55 -19.58 40.73 24.78
C THR A 55 -19.73 39.38 25.47
N ARG A 56 -18.60 38.85 25.88
CA ARG A 56 -18.33 37.93 27.00
C ARG A 56 -18.36 36.44 26.73
N GLY A 57 -17.21 35.83 27.00
CA GLY A 57 -17.00 34.69 27.83
C GLY A 57 -15.65 34.02 27.66
N ARG A 58 -14.63 34.50 28.37
CA ARG A 58 -13.38 33.77 28.63
C ARG A 58 -13.66 32.53 29.47
N SER A 59 -13.16 31.36 29.05
CA SER A 59 -12.87 30.28 29.98
C SER A 59 -11.48 29.71 29.69
N THR A 60 -10.59 30.04 30.58
CA THR A 60 -9.25 29.48 30.73
C THR A 60 -9.36 28.06 31.30
N ARG A 61 -8.74 27.07 30.67
CA ARG A 61 -8.42 25.82 31.33
C ARG A 61 -6.96 25.46 31.16
N ALA A 62 -6.35 25.29 32.31
CA ALA A 62 -4.96 25.15 32.61
C ALA A 62 -4.27 23.97 31.89
N ARG A 63 -3.05 24.24 31.47
CA ARG A 63 -2.00 23.29 31.13
C ARG A 63 -1.51 22.58 32.40
N ARG A 64 -1.52 21.27 32.41
CA ARG A 64 -0.62 20.48 33.25
C ARG A 64 0.57 20.03 32.41
N ARG A 65 1.73 20.50 32.81
CA ARG A 65 3.04 19.99 32.44
C ARG A 65 3.31 18.75 33.27
N HIS A 66 3.80 17.67 32.67
CA HIS A 66 4.62 16.71 33.37
C HIS A 66 5.94 16.55 32.63
N ALA A 67 6.96 16.62 33.47
CA ALA A 67 8.37 16.64 33.16
C ALA A 67 8.92 15.26 32.81
N GLU A 68 9.98 15.30 32.01
CA GLU A 68 10.94 14.21 31.87
C GLU A 68 11.62 13.86 33.19
N PRO A 69 12.27 12.68 33.25
CA PRO A 69 13.65 12.74 33.68
C PRO A 69 14.62 12.00 32.76
N ALA A 70 15.84 12.50 32.91
CA ALA A 70 17.04 12.28 32.17
C ALA A 70 17.70 10.89 32.37
N ALA A 71 18.61 10.64 31.46
CA ALA A 71 19.75 9.77 31.38
C ALA A 71 20.32 9.14 32.65
N ALA A 72 20.76 7.89 32.52
CA ALA A 72 21.96 7.40 33.16
C ALA A 72 22.65 6.36 32.27
N ALA A 73 23.93 6.59 32.13
CA ALA A 73 24.93 5.75 31.48
C ALA A 73 25.51 4.74 32.46
N ALA A 74 26.33 3.86 31.92
CA ALA A 74 27.44 3.10 32.48
C ALA A 74 27.22 1.60 32.58
N GLU A 75 28.08 0.95 31.90
CA GLU A 75 29.36 0.31 32.17
C GLU A 75 29.29 -1.20 32.41
N SER A 76 29.98 -1.88 31.50
CA SER A 76 30.95 -2.98 31.65
C SER A 76 30.76 -4.03 32.77
N ALA A 77 30.83 -5.27 32.39
CA ALA A 77 31.84 -6.19 32.87
C ALA A 77 31.78 -7.58 32.21
N GLU A 78 32.92 -8.07 32.05
CA GLU A 78 33.49 -9.25 31.46
C GLU A 78 33.14 -10.57 32.16
N ASN A 79 33.43 -11.63 31.39
CA ASN A 79 33.96 -12.94 31.77
C ASN A 79 33.06 -14.01 32.39
N GLY A 80 33.13 -15.16 31.74
CA GLY A 80 32.86 -16.46 32.35
C GLY A 80 32.70 -17.60 31.36
N SER A 81 33.81 -18.20 31.05
CA SER A 81 34.11 -19.53 30.50
C SER A 81 33.05 -20.64 30.57
N GLY A 82 32.97 -21.39 29.47
CA GLY A 82 33.00 -22.86 29.44
C GLY A 82 31.67 -23.57 29.62
N ASP A 83 31.14 -24.20 28.63
CA ASP A 83 31.35 -25.63 28.39
C ASP A 83 30.62 -26.13 27.13
N ALA A 84 31.06 -27.26 26.66
CA ALA A 84 30.84 -27.80 25.35
C ALA A 84 29.48 -28.43 25.12
N SER A 85 29.19 -28.54 23.84
CA SER A 85 28.36 -29.57 23.20
C SER A 85 26.86 -29.41 23.27
N THR A 86 26.36 -28.91 22.18
CA THR A 86 25.36 -29.59 21.33
C THR A 86 25.22 -28.76 20.07
N HIS A 87 25.38 -29.37 18.92
CA HIS A 87 25.24 -28.73 17.60
C HIS A 87 23.81 -28.19 17.39
N SER A 88 23.53 -27.01 17.91
CA SER A 88 22.40 -26.23 17.49
C SER A 88 22.88 -25.34 16.32
N LYS A 89 22.47 -25.65 15.10
CA LYS A 89 22.67 -24.79 13.93
C LYS A 89 22.14 -23.38 14.28
N SER A 90 23.02 -22.47 14.64
CA SER A 90 22.66 -21.10 14.96
C SER A 90 22.60 -20.28 13.68
N TYR A 91 21.40 -20.04 13.19
CA TYR A 91 21.16 -19.08 12.11
C TYR A 91 21.29 -17.66 12.68
N THR A 92 22.34 -16.95 12.33
CA THR A 92 22.56 -15.57 12.80
C THR A 92 22.15 -14.58 11.72
N GLY A 93 20.98 -13.98 11.87
CA GLY A 93 20.61 -12.76 11.12
C GLY A 93 21.41 -11.57 11.64
N GLY A 94 22.41 -11.09 10.87
CA GLY A 94 23.22 -9.93 11.23
C GLY A 94 22.59 -8.61 10.72
N VAL A 95 22.63 -7.55 11.56
CA VAL A 95 22.22 -6.20 11.14
C VAL A 95 23.34 -5.56 10.32
N GLY A 96 23.07 -5.23 9.05
CA GLY A 96 23.98 -4.56 8.13
C GLY A 96 23.63 -3.07 7.93
N ALA A 97 24.58 -2.29 7.41
CA ALA A 97 24.32 -0.92 7.01
C ALA A 97 23.52 -0.87 5.69
N SER A 98 22.50 -0.01 5.63
CA SER A 98 21.81 0.29 4.38
C SER A 98 22.80 0.79 3.33
N ARG A 99 22.67 0.32 2.09
CA ARG A 99 23.55 0.71 0.99
C ARG A 99 23.11 2.04 0.37
N VAL A 100 24.06 2.71 -0.26
CA VAL A 100 23.83 3.95 -1.02
C VAL A 100 23.77 3.59 -2.50
N PHE A 101 22.76 4.07 -3.20
CA PHE A 101 22.65 3.90 -4.64
C PHE A 101 23.71 4.70 -5.37
N VAL A 102 24.29 4.10 -6.41
CA VAL A 102 25.32 4.69 -7.23
C VAL A 102 24.88 4.68 -8.70
N LEU A 103 25.02 5.82 -9.34
CA LEU A 103 24.78 5.96 -10.78
C LEU A 103 26.11 6.27 -11.46
N SER A 104 26.27 5.79 -12.69
CA SER A 104 27.38 6.15 -13.56
C SER A 104 27.33 7.63 -13.97
N LYS A 105 28.34 8.09 -14.71
CA LYS A 105 28.38 9.43 -15.31
C LYS A 105 27.15 9.71 -16.17
N GLU A 106 26.67 8.72 -16.91
CA GLU A 106 25.49 8.77 -17.78
C GLU A 106 24.16 8.58 -17.02
N GLY A 107 24.21 8.35 -15.70
CA GLY A 107 23.03 8.12 -14.87
C GLY A 107 22.48 6.69 -14.93
N ARG A 108 23.27 5.73 -15.42
CA ARG A 108 22.94 4.29 -15.40
C ARG A 108 23.20 3.71 -14.00
N PRO A 109 22.39 2.76 -13.52
CA PRO A 109 22.57 2.18 -12.19
C PRO A 109 23.83 1.28 -12.12
N LEU A 110 24.60 1.47 -11.07
CA LEU A 110 25.75 0.64 -10.68
C LEU A 110 25.45 -0.08 -9.37
N MET A 111 26.36 -0.99 -8.94
CA MET A 111 26.21 -1.69 -7.67
C MET A 111 26.14 -0.71 -6.49
N PRO A 112 25.18 -0.87 -5.57
CA PRO A 112 25.08 -0.04 -4.38
C PRO A 112 26.31 -0.20 -3.47
N CYS A 113 26.84 0.90 -2.97
CA CYS A 113 28.04 0.90 -2.14
C CYS A 113 27.76 1.12 -0.65
N HIS A 114 28.74 0.85 0.19
CA HIS A 114 28.70 1.17 1.62
C HIS A 114 28.67 2.69 1.83
N PRO A 115 27.95 3.23 2.86
CA PRO A 115 27.88 4.66 3.13
C PRO A 115 29.24 5.35 3.32
N ALA A 116 30.24 4.64 3.87
CA ALA A 116 31.59 5.18 4.01
C ALA A 116 32.23 5.47 2.64
N ARG A 117 32.09 4.52 1.69
CA ARG A 117 32.59 4.70 0.31
C ARG A 117 31.88 5.86 -0.39
N ALA A 118 30.57 5.99 -0.20
CA ALA A 118 29.82 7.12 -0.76
C ALA A 118 30.33 8.47 -0.22
N ARG A 119 30.63 8.56 1.09
CA ARG A 119 31.22 9.76 1.71
C ARG A 119 32.60 10.08 1.14
N GLU A 120 33.45 9.08 1.00
CA GLU A 120 34.76 9.23 0.41
C GLU A 120 34.69 9.79 -1.03
N LEU A 121 33.81 9.21 -1.88
CA LEU A 121 33.64 9.66 -3.27
C LEU A 121 33.12 11.10 -3.35
N LEU A 122 32.20 11.49 -2.44
CA LEU A 122 31.70 12.85 -2.36
C LEU A 122 32.78 13.83 -1.88
N ASN A 123 33.58 13.46 -0.85
CA ASN A 123 34.64 14.31 -0.31
C ASN A 123 35.78 14.51 -1.33
N LYS A 124 36.12 13.46 -2.07
CA LYS A 124 37.11 13.53 -3.19
C LYS A 124 36.54 14.26 -4.42
N GLY A 125 35.29 14.74 -4.40
CA GLY A 125 34.68 15.43 -5.53
C GLY A 125 34.41 14.54 -6.76
N ARG A 126 34.60 13.21 -6.66
CA ARG A 126 34.38 12.22 -7.72
C ARG A 126 32.90 11.88 -7.91
N ALA A 127 32.02 12.22 -6.94
CA ALA A 127 30.60 12.03 -7.04
C ALA A 127 29.83 13.29 -6.67
N VAL A 128 28.56 13.34 -7.08
CA VAL A 128 27.59 14.36 -6.66
C VAL A 128 26.34 13.69 -6.13
N VAL A 129 25.62 14.38 -5.22
CA VAL A 129 24.31 13.90 -4.75
C VAL A 129 23.30 14.07 -5.86
N ALA A 130 22.82 12.94 -6.40
CA ALA A 130 21.79 12.91 -7.42
C ALA A 130 20.37 12.94 -6.82
N ARG A 131 20.19 12.32 -5.64
CA ARG A 131 18.90 12.24 -4.98
C ARG A 131 19.06 12.12 -3.46
N GLN A 132 18.17 12.76 -2.70
CA GLN A 132 18.18 12.72 -1.24
C GLN A 132 17.46 11.48 -0.67
N MET A 133 16.35 11.06 -1.31
CA MET A 133 15.55 9.92 -0.83
C MET A 133 14.97 9.11 -2.01
N PRO A 134 15.30 7.81 -2.15
CA PRO A 134 16.41 7.15 -1.46
C PRO A 134 17.74 7.82 -1.78
N PHE A 135 18.72 7.76 -0.86
CA PHE A 135 19.97 8.47 -1.06
C PHE A 135 20.74 7.85 -2.22
N THR A 136 21.08 8.68 -3.20
CA THR A 136 21.70 8.26 -4.47
C THR A 136 22.79 9.25 -4.85
N ILE A 137 23.96 8.75 -5.15
CA ILE A 137 25.07 9.53 -5.71
C ILE A 137 25.25 9.21 -7.18
N ARG A 138 25.82 10.13 -7.95
CA ARG A 138 26.23 9.95 -9.33
C ARG A 138 27.73 10.21 -9.46
N LEU A 139 28.44 9.27 -10.04
CA LEU A 139 29.85 9.39 -10.34
C LEU A 139 30.05 10.38 -11.50
N LYS A 140 31.20 11.06 -11.51
CA LYS A 140 31.59 12.00 -12.58
C LYS A 140 32.54 11.35 -13.59
N ASP A 141 33.24 10.34 -13.16
CA ASP A 141 34.43 9.78 -13.77
C ASP A 141 34.31 8.32 -14.20
N ARG A 142 33.16 7.65 -13.98
CA ARG A 142 32.99 6.24 -14.31
C ARG A 142 31.73 5.98 -15.12
N THR A 143 31.89 5.19 -16.19
CA THR A 143 30.80 4.69 -17.05
C THR A 143 30.29 3.32 -16.56
N LEU A 144 29.19 2.83 -17.18
CA LEU A 144 28.69 1.49 -16.89
C LEU A 144 29.66 0.41 -17.39
N THR A 145 30.27 0.61 -18.57
CA THR A 145 31.19 -0.35 -19.20
C THR A 145 32.50 -0.52 -18.43
N GLU A 146 32.91 0.49 -17.70
CA GLU A 146 34.10 0.47 -16.82
C GLU A 146 33.82 -0.06 -15.42
N SER A 147 32.63 -0.58 -15.18
CA SER A 147 32.16 -0.98 -13.85
C SER A 147 31.73 -2.43 -13.84
N GLU A 148 32.19 -3.17 -12.83
CA GLU A 148 31.65 -4.49 -12.54
C GLU A 148 30.27 -4.37 -11.92
N VAL A 149 29.29 -5.05 -12.51
CA VAL A 149 27.89 -5.01 -12.09
C VAL A 149 27.35 -6.43 -12.06
N ASP A 150 27.42 -7.07 -10.88
CA ASP A 150 26.89 -8.42 -10.64
C ASP A 150 25.36 -8.49 -10.74
N GLY A 151 24.71 -7.34 -10.57
CA GLY A 151 23.26 -7.26 -10.50
C GLY A 151 22.72 -7.44 -9.09
N VAL A 152 21.42 -7.13 -8.95
CA VAL A 152 20.69 -7.30 -7.69
C VAL A 152 19.30 -7.86 -7.96
N GLN A 153 18.76 -8.57 -6.99
CA GLN A 153 17.41 -9.12 -7.02
C GLN A 153 16.44 -8.17 -6.32
N LEU A 154 15.23 -8.03 -6.86
CA LEU A 154 14.17 -7.25 -6.24
C LEU A 154 13.08 -8.19 -5.75
N ARG A 155 12.78 -8.18 -4.45
CA ARG A 155 11.84 -9.08 -3.79
C ARG A 155 10.65 -8.30 -3.26
N ILE A 156 9.42 -8.82 -3.41
CA ILE A 156 8.17 -8.12 -3.12
C ILE A 156 7.23 -9.02 -2.31
N ASP A 157 6.77 -8.51 -1.15
CA ASP A 157 5.62 -9.04 -0.41
C ASP A 157 4.41 -8.10 -0.58
N PRO A 158 3.44 -8.40 -1.46
CA PRO A 158 2.27 -7.56 -1.66
C PRO A 158 1.25 -7.72 -0.53
N GLY A 159 1.12 -6.71 0.33
CA GLY A 159 0.13 -6.68 1.40
C GLY A 159 -1.06 -5.73 1.14
N SER A 160 -2.11 -5.86 1.95
CA SER A 160 -3.35 -5.09 1.79
C SER A 160 -3.22 -3.63 2.24
N LYS A 161 -2.49 -3.36 3.30
CA LYS A 161 -2.25 -2.01 3.86
C LYS A 161 -0.91 -1.43 3.43
N GLY A 162 0.07 -2.28 3.27
CA GLY A 162 1.43 -1.97 2.83
C GLY A 162 1.99 -3.08 1.96
N THR A 163 3.09 -2.82 1.31
CA THR A 163 3.87 -3.79 0.52
C THR A 163 5.32 -3.71 0.98
N GLY A 164 5.89 -4.85 1.32
CA GLY A 164 7.32 -4.97 1.54
C GLY A 164 8.06 -5.07 0.21
N ILE A 165 9.19 -4.38 0.09
CA ILE A 165 10.11 -4.51 -1.05
C ILE A 165 11.51 -4.59 -0.49
N ALA A 166 12.30 -5.57 -0.94
CA ALA A 166 13.71 -5.70 -0.61
C ALA A 166 14.56 -5.72 -1.88
N LEU A 167 15.70 -5.05 -1.84
CA LEU A 167 16.78 -5.26 -2.79
C LEU A 167 17.81 -6.14 -2.13
N THR A 168 18.20 -7.23 -2.78
CA THR A 168 19.13 -8.22 -2.25
C THR A 168 20.19 -8.56 -3.27
N ASP A 169 21.34 -9.00 -2.78
CA ASP A 169 22.29 -9.80 -3.54
C ASP A 169 22.54 -11.11 -2.79
N GLU A 170 23.02 -12.10 -3.50
CA GLU A 170 23.41 -13.39 -2.94
C GLU A 170 24.87 -13.66 -3.29
N LYS A 171 25.68 -13.99 -2.28
CA LYS A 171 27.09 -14.34 -2.46
C LYS A 171 27.40 -15.62 -1.71
N LYS A 172 28.23 -16.46 -2.31
CA LYS A 172 28.83 -17.60 -1.62
C LYS A 172 29.99 -17.09 -0.79
N GLU A 173 29.98 -17.36 0.50
CA GLU A 173 31.06 -17.02 1.44
C GLU A 173 31.60 -18.32 2.06
N THR A 174 32.92 -18.47 2.16
CA THR A 174 33.53 -19.60 2.87
C THR A 174 33.66 -19.22 4.34
N VAL A 175 33.03 -19.99 5.22
CA VAL A 175 33.07 -19.78 6.68
C VAL A 175 34.32 -20.46 7.28
N ALA A 176 34.63 -20.14 8.57
CA ALA A 176 35.86 -20.50 9.25
C ALA A 176 36.23 -22.00 9.23
N HIS A 177 35.27 -22.89 8.93
CA HIS A 177 35.51 -24.34 8.83
C HIS A 177 35.55 -24.86 7.37
N GLY A 178 35.77 -23.99 6.39
CA GLY A 178 35.86 -24.37 4.97
C GLY A 178 34.53 -24.66 4.29
N ALA A 179 33.41 -24.61 4.99
CA ALA A 179 32.09 -24.79 4.39
C ALA A 179 31.67 -23.57 3.58
N VAL A 180 31.10 -23.79 2.39
CA VAL A 180 30.58 -22.73 1.53
C VAL A 180 29.13 -22.47 1.92
N VAL A 181 28.84 -21.25 2.35
CA VAL A 181 27.49 -20.81 2.71
C VAL A 181 26.96 -19.77 1.73
N THR A 182 25.68 -19.78 1.49
CA THR A 182 25.03 -18.74 0.69
C THR A 182 24.57 -17.60 1.60
N VAL A 183 25.13 -16.40 1.41
CA VAL A 183 24.75 -15.20 2.16
C VAL A 183 23.82 -14.36 1.31
N ARG A 184 22.55 -14.29 1.71
CA ARG A 184 21.58 -13.32 1.16
C ARG A 184 21.72 -12.01 1.92
N ARG A 185 22.12 -10.94 1.24
CA ARG A 185 22.28 -9.62 1.85
C ARG A 185 21.15 -8.69 1.40
N GLY A 186 20.42 -8.15 2.34
CA GLY A 186 19.52 -7.03 2.11
C GLY A 186 20.32 -5.74 1.93
N LEU A 187 20.23 -5.13 0.77
CA LEU A 187 20.91 -3.86 0.45
C LEU A 187 20.04 -2.67 0.83
N LEU A 188 18.71 -2.81 0.67
CA LEU A 188 17.70 -1.84 1.03
C LEU A 188 16.41 -2.58 1.32
N THR A 189 15.70 -2.19 2.40
CA THR A 189 14.32 -2.59 2.66
C THR A 189 13.39 -1.39 2.61
N VAL A 190 12.23 -1.58 1.99
CA VAL A 190 11.23 -0.54 1.78
C VAL A 190 9.88 -1.03 2.26
N GLU A 191 9.24 -0.27 3.14
CA GLU A 191 7.84 -0.42 3.50
C GLU A 191 7.00 0.59 2.73
N LEU A 192 6.27 0.13 1.72
CA LEU A 192 5.40 0.97 0.90
C LEU A 192 4.00 1.06 1.52
N GLN A 193 3.63 2.20 2.06
CA GLN A 193 2.32 2.44 2.67
C GLN A 193 1.31 2.96 1.65
N HIS A 194 0.22 2.20 1.44
CA HIS A 194 -0.82 2.50 0.47
C HIS A 194 -1.87 3.48 0.98
N ARG A 195 -2.52 4.18 0.05
CA ARG A 195 -3.66 5.07 0.30
C ARG A 195 -5.02 4.43 0.00
N GLY A 196 -5.07 3.11 -0.20
CA GLY A 196 -6.27 2.40 -0.63
C GLY A 196 -7.51 2.75 0.21
N ASP A 197 -7.39 2.69 1.53
CA ASP A 197 -8.48 3.00 2.47
C ASP A 197 -8.94 4.46 2.41
N ARG A 198 -8.00 5.39 2.26
CA ARG A 198 -8.34 6.81 2.07
C ARG A 198 -9.10 7.03 0.76
N ILE A 199 -8.66 6.39 -0.32
CA ILE A 199 -9.34 6.46 -1.62
C ILE A 199 -10.75 5.88 -1.49
N HIS A 200 -10.91 4.72 -0.85
CA HIS A 200 -12.20 4.09 -0.62
C HIS A 200 -13.14 5.01 0.17
N ARG A 201 -12.69 5.57 1.30
CA ARG A 201 -13.48 6.54 2.08
C ARG A 201 -13.90 7.77 1.27
N CYS A 202 -12.99 8.32 0.45
CA CYS A 202 -13.33 9.44 -0.43
C CYS A 202 -14.38 9.06 -1.50
N MET A 203 -14.35 7.83 -1.99
CA MET A 203 -15.36 7.32 -2.93
C MET A 203 -16.73 7.17 -2.27
N GLN A 204 -16.77 6.65 -1.06
CA GLN A 204 -18.01 6.54 -0.25
C GLN A 204 -18.59 7.93 0.04
N GLN A 205 -17.76 8.88 0.46
CA GLN A 205 -18.20 10.27 0.70
C GLN A 205 -18.82 10.90 -0.57
N ARG A 206 -18.19 10.70 -1.73
CA ARG A 206 -18.73 11.16 -3.01
C ARG A 206 -20.05 10.48 -3.36
N ALA A 207 -20.21 9.21 -3.04
CA ALA A 207 -21.48 8.50 -3.23
C ALA A 207 -22.57 9.07 -2.30
N GLY A 208 -22.23 9.33 -1.04
CA GLY A 208 -23.13 9.98 -0.08
C GLY A 208 -23.60 11.37 -0.53
N TYR A 209 -22.69 12.22 -1.05
CA TYR A 209 -23.07 13.52 -1.62
C TYR A 209 -23.98 13.37 -2.84
N ARG A 210 -23.74 12.43 -3.73
CA ARG A 210 -24.63 12.16 -4.86
C ARG A 210 -26.02 11.71 -4.41
N HIS A 211 -26.07 10.87 -3.38
CA HIS A 211 -27.35 10.43 -2.79
C HIS A 211 -28.13 11.62 -2.22
N ARG A 212 -27.50 12.45 -1.37
CA ARG A 212 -28.13 13.65 -0.79
C ARG A 212 -28.70 14.60 -1.85
N ARG A 213 -27.94 14.85 -2.93
CA ARG A 213 -28.43 15.71 -4.04
C ARG A 213 -29.65 15.14 -4.74
N ARG A 214 -29.71 13.82 -4.89
CA ARG A 214 -30.92 13.17 -5.45
C ARG A 214 -32.11 13.26 -4.50
N SER A 215 -31.89 12.93 -3.24
CA SER A 215 -32.95 12.96 -2.22
C SER A 215 -33.51 14.36 -1.97
N ALA A 216 -32.68 15.40 -2.15
CA ALA A 216 -33.10 16.81 -1.98
C ALA A 216 -33.46 17.47 -3.33
N ASN A 217 -33.66 16.72 -4.40
CA ASN A 217 -33.98 17.19 -5.74
C ASN A 217 -33.09 18.34 -6.29
N CYS A 218 -31.90 18.53 -5.69
CA CYS A 218 -30.97 19.57 -6.13
C CYS A 218 -30.42 19.31 -7.54
N ARG A 219 -30.31 18.05 -7.95
CA ARG A 219 -29.83 17.64 -9.26
C ARG A 219 -30.19 16.19 -9.51
N TYR A 220 -31.18 15.96 -10.33
CA TYR A 220 -31.54 14.61 -10.74
C TYR A 220 -30.64 14.12 -11.86
N ARG A 221 -30.03 12.96 -11.67
CA ARG A 221 -29.43 12.11 -12.70
C ARG A 221 -29.71 10.66 -12.35
N ALA A 222 -30.21 9.91 -13.31
CA ALA A 222 -30.44 8.49 -13.12
C ALA A 222 -29.16 7.77 -12.63
N PRO A 223 -29.25 6.78 -11.75
CA PRO A 223 -28.13 5.95 -11.37
C PRO A 223 -27.56 5.22 -12.59
N ARG A 224 -26.29 5.45 -12.90
CA ARG A 224 -25.63 4.81 -14.03
C ARG A 224 -24.78 3.60 -13.63
N SER A 225 -24.73 3.28 -12.34
CA SER A 225 -23.82 2.26 -11.80
C SER A 225 -24.21 0.84 -12.20
N SER A 226 -25.52 0.55 -12.30
CA SER A 226 -26.03 -0.78 -12.60
C SER A 226 -25.81 -1.21 -14.06
N ASN A 227 -25.86 -0.25 -14.99
CA ASN A 227 -25.78 -0.51 -16.43
C ASN A 227 -24.38 -0.21 -17.01
N ARG A 228 -23.38 -0.04 -16.16
CA ARG A 228 -22.04 0.27 -16.60
C ARG A 228 -21.25 -1.00 -16.84
N SER A 229 -21.05 -1.35 -18.11
CA SER A 229 -20.06 -2.36 -18.47
C SER A 229 -18.66 -1.92 -18.04
N ARG A 230 -17.86 -2.84 -17.59
CA ARG A 230 -16.47 -2.58 -17.19
C ARG A 230 -15.56 -3.40 -18.08
N ARG A 231 -14.44 -2.83 -18.49
CA ARG A 231 -13.42 -3.56 -19.26
C ARG A 231 -12.89 -4.72 -18.43
N THR A 232 -12.51 -5.81 -19.09
CA THR A 232 -11.80 -6.92 -18.47
C THR A 232 -10.60 -6.40 -17.67
N GLY A 233 -10.31 -6.97 -16.52
CA GLY A 233 -9.22 -6.52 -15.65
C GLY A 233 -9.45 -5.19 -14.94
N TRP A 234 -10.67 -4.60 -14.99
CA TRP A 234 -10.95 -3.38 -14.26
C TRP A 234 -10.87 -3.57 -12.74
N LEU A 235 -10.07 -2.76 -12.07
CA LEU A 235 -10.02 -2.69 -10.61
C LEU A 235 -10.69 -1.42 -10.08
N PRO A 236 -11.34 -1.49 -8.90
CA PRO A 236 -11.73 -0.29 -8.15
C PRO A 236 -10.53 0.63 -7.92
N PRO A 237 -10.70 1.97 -7.93
CA PRO A 237 -9.59 2.91 -7.78
C PRO A 237 -8.71 2.70 -6.56
N SER A 238 -9.24 2.14 -5.46
CA SER A 238 -8.48 1.81 -4.26
C SER A 238 -7.53 0.64 -4.46
N LEU A 239 -7.94 -0.39 -5.23
CA LEU A 239 -7.11 -1.54 -5.57
C LEU A 239 -6.11 -1.19 -6.67
N ARG A 240 -6.58 -0.53 -7.73
CA ARG A 240 -5.71 -0.05 -8.80
C ARG A 240 -4.57 0.81 -8.26
N HIS A 241 -4.86 1.66 -7.26
CA HIS A 241 -3.82 2.44 -6.61
C HIS A 241 -2.71 1.57 -5.99
N ARG A 242 -3.06 0.42 -5.38
CA ARG A 242 -2.05 -0.51 -4.82
C ARG A 242 -1.13 -1.03 -5.91
N VAL A 243 -1.69 -1.52 -7.00
CA VAL A 243 -0.93 -2.00 -8.17
C VAL A 243 -0.04 -0.89 -8.74
N ASP A 244 -0.63 0.26 -9.08
CA ASP A 244 0.10 1.36 -9.71
C ASP A 244 1.20 1.94 -8.81
N THR A 245 0.98 1.97 -7.49
CA THR A 245 1.96 2.48 -6.53
C THR A 245 3.13 1.52 -6.36
N THR A 246 2.86 0.21 -6.24
CA THR A 246 3.92 -0.81 -6.14
C THR A 246 4.73 -0.84 -7.43
N PHE A 247 4.08 -0.92 -8.58
CA PHE A 247 4.74 -0.87 -9.88
C PHE A 247 5.61 0.37 -10.05
N SER A 248 5.10 1.55 -9.67
CA SER A 248 5.87 2.81 -9.73
C SER A 248 7.11 2.78 -8.84
N GLN A 249 7.06 2.16 -7.66
CA GLN A 249 8.23 2.04 -6.78
C GLN A 249 9.24 1.03 -7.34
N VAL A 250 8.79 -0.11 -7.83
CA VAL A 250 9.65 -1.11 -8.48
C VAL A 250 10.37 -0.50 -9.69
N THR A 251 9.63 0.13 -10.61
CA THR A 251 10.21 0.81 -11.77
C THR A 251 11.24 1.86 -11.36
N ARG A 252 11.01 2.55 -10.25
CA ARG A 252 11.95 3.55 -9.72
C ARG A 252 13.21 2.90 -9.15
N LEU A 253 13.07 1.81 -8.39
CA LEU A 253 14.23 1.09 -7.86
C LEU A 253 15.09 0.52 -8.99
N CYS A 254 14.49 0.01 -10.08
CA CYS A 254 15.20 -0.42 -11.28
C CYS A 254 16.00 0.70 -11.98
N ARG A 255 15.70 1.98 -11.69
CA ARG A 255 16.50 3.12 -12.18
C ARG A 255 17.68 3.46 -11.29
N TYR A 256 17.68 2.98 -10.04
CA TYR A 256 18.73 3.32 -9.07
C TYR A 256 19.63 2.13 -8.74
N ALA A 257 19.17 0.91 -9.01
CA ALA A 257 19.93 -0.32 -8.80
C ALA A 257 19.88 -1.18 -10.07
N PRO A 258 20.95 -1.93 -10.37
CA PRO A 258 21.03 -2.82 -11.53
C PRO A 258 20.23 -4.11 -11.26
N VAL A 259 18.91 -3.99 -11.23
CA VAL A 259 18.00 -5.12 -10.97
C VAL A 259 18.03 -6.07 -12.17
N THR A 260 18.39 -7.32 -11.93
CA THR A 260 18.44 -8.40 -12.93
C THR A 260 17.13 -9.18 -12.97
N GLU A 261 16.53 -9.47 -11.83
CA GLU A 261 15.33 -10.28 -11.71
C GLU A 261 14.41 -9.78 -10.58
N ILE A 262 13.15 -10.18 -10.65
CA ILE A 262 12.10 -9.80 -9.71
C ILE A 262 11.48 -11.05 -9.12
N HIS A 263 11.42 -11.14 -7.78
CA HIS A 263 10.73 -12.18 -7.05
C HIS A 263 9.52 -11.59 -6.35
N MET A 264 8.35 -12.21 -6.48
CA MET A 264 7.13 -11.73 -5.85
C MET A 264 6.41 -12.87 -5.12
N GLU A 265 6.01 -12.62 -3.87
CA GLU A 265 5.08 -13.52 -3.19
C GLU A 265 3.73 -13.51 -3.90
N PHE A 266 3.30 -14.68 -4.35
CA PHE A 266 2.04 -14.87 -5.04
C PHE A 266 1.20 -15.93 -4.33
N VAL A 267 0.30 -15.46 -3.47
CA VAL A 267 -0.69 -16.32 -2.80
C VAL A 267 -2.03 -16.11 -3.45
N SER A 268 -2.63 -17.19 -3.93
CA SER A 268 -4.02 -17.22 -4.39
C SER A 268 -4.89 -17.86 -3.32
N PHE A 269 -5.80 -17.07 -2.75
CA PHE A 269 -6.78 -17.57 -1.80
C PHE A 269 -7.98 -18.16 -2.54
N ASP A 270 -8.32 -19.39 -2.24
CA ASP A 270 -9.59 -19.99 -2.69
C ASP A 270 -10.74 -19.33 -1.90
N THR A 271 -11.29 -18.27 -2.47
CA THR A 271 -12.37 -17.52 -1.84
C THR A 271 -13.69 -18.26 -1.81
N HIS A 272 -13.87 -19.27 -2.68
CA HIS A 272 -15.08 -20.10 -2.70
C HIS A 272 -15.03 -21.14 -1.58
N ALA A 273 -13.95 -21.91 -1.48
CA ALA A 273 -13.74 -22.86 -0.38
C ALA A 273 -13.75 -22.16 0.99
N LEU A 274 -13.08 -20.99 1.10
CA LEU A 274 -13.12 -20.17 2.31
C LEU A 274 -14.54 -19.67 2.65
N SER A 275 -15.37 -19.36 1.64
CA SER A 275 -16.77 -19.00 1.85
C SER A 275 -17.61 -20.18 2.33
N ALA A 276 -17.38 -21.36 1.76
CA ALA A 276 -18.08 -22.59 2.13
C ALA A 276 -17.62 -23.14 3.48
N GLY A 277 -16.39 -22.80 3.91
CA GLY A 277 -15.78 -23.35 5.13
C GLY A 277 -15.35 -24.81 5.00
N ARG A 278 -15.29 -25.32 3.75
CA ARG A 278 -14.84 -26.66 3.38
C ARG A 278 -14.23 -26.62 1.97
N PRO A 279 -13.42 -27.63 1.59
CA PRO A 279 -13.01 -27.81 0.21
C PRO A 279 -14.22 -27.94 -0.72
N LEU A 280 -14.10 -27.40 -1.94
CA LEU A 280 -15.09 -27.49 -3.01
C LEU A 280 -14.52 -28.29 -4.17
N TYR A 281 -15.39 -28.96 -4.95
CA TYR A 281 -15.00 -29.80 -6.07
C TYR A 281 -15.87 -29.56 -7.31
N GLY A 282 -15.26 -29.56 -8.47
CA GLY A 282 -15.96 -29.55 -9.77
C GLY A 282 -16.96 -28.42 -9.94
N THR A 283 -18.21 -28.75 -10.16
CA THR A 283 -19.32 -27.80 -10.42
C THR A 283 -19.65 -26.88 -9.24
N GLU A 284 -19.26 -27.23 -8.02
CA GLU A 284 -19.47 -26.37 -6.83
C GLU A 284 -18.77 -25.02 -6.95
N TYR A 285 -17.70 -24.91 -7.74
CA TYR A 285 -17.02 -23.65 -8.01
C TYR A 285 -17.83 -22.71 -8.91
N THR A 286 -18.70 -23.23 -9.74
CA THR A 286 -19.56 -22.47 -10.65
C THR A 286 -20.94 -22.21 -10.05
N GLN A 287 -21.35 -22.99 -9.05
CA GLN A 287 -22.62 -22.91 -8.35
C GLN A 287 -22.42 -22.37 -6.93
N GLY A 288 -22.62 -21.07 -6.74
CA GLY A 288 -22.64 -20.48 -5.40
C GLY A 288 -23.93 -20.78 -4.65
N PRO A 289 -24.09 -20.38 -3.37
CA PRO A 289 -25.28 -20.61 -2.54
C PRO A 289 -26.57 -20.00 -3.14
N LEU A 290 -26.44 -19.16 -4.16
CA LEU A 290 -27.56 -18.56 -4.89
C LEU A 290 -27.79 -19.17 -6.28
N ALA A 291 -27.17 -20.30 -6.59
CA ALA A 291 -27.36 -20.94 -7.90
C ALA A 291 -28.85 -21.24 -8.13
N GLY A 292 -29.41 -20.70 -9.22
CA GLY A 292 -30.83 -20.87 -9.58
C GLY A 292 -31.83 -20.11 -8.70
N THR A 293 -31.41 -19.28 -7.75
CA THR A 293 -32.33 -18.54 -6.84
C THR A 293 -31.88 -17.11 -6.58
N THR A 294 -32.80 -16.27 -6.15
CA THR A 294 -32.48 -14.91 -5.69
C THR A 294 -32.06 -14.92 -4.22
N ALA A 295 -31.23 -13.95 -3.80
CA ALA A 295 -30.84 -13.81 -2.40
C ALA A 295 -32.04 -13.71 -1.45
N ARG A 296 -33.15 -13.08 -1.89
CA ARG A 296 -34.39 -12.98 -1.10
C ARG A 296 -35.05 -14.33 -0.93
N ALA A 297 -35.17 -15.11 -2.00
CA ALA A 297 -35.79 -16.43 -1.95
C ALA A 297 -34.96 -17.39 -1.10
N HIS A 298 -33.65 -17.39 -1.27
CA HIS A 298 -32.71 -18.22 -0.48
C HIS A 298 -32.83 -17.90 1.03
N LEU A 299 -32.72 -16.62 1.41
CA LEU A 299 -32.83 -16.20 2.81
C LEU A 299 -34.20 -16.49 3.42
N ARG A 300 -35.29 -16.37 2.65
CA ARG A 300 -36.62 -16.73 3.13
C ARG A 300 -36.74 -18.23 3.38
N ALA A 301 -36.17 -19.05 2.51
CA ALA A 301 -36.14 -20.51 2.71
C ALA A 301 -35.29 -20.88 3.93
N GLU A 302 -34.10 -20.28 4.06
CA GLU A 302 -33.17 -20.51 5.18
C GLU A 302 -33.80 -20.18 6.53
N TRP A 303 -34.62 -19.11 6.59
CA TRP A 303 -35.33 -18.65 7.80
C TRP A 303 -36.80 -19.04 7.85
N ASN A 304 -37.22 -20.07 7.12
CA ASN A 304 -38.59 -20.60 7.10
C ASN A 304 -39.69 -19.51 6.93
N ASN A 305 -39.42 -18.48 6.11
CA ASN A 305 -40.29 -17.32 5.92
C ASN A 305 -40.63 -16.56 7.21
N ALA A 306 -39.81 -16.68 8.24
CA ALA A 306 -39.97 -16.02 9.53
C ALA A 306 -38.92 -14.93 9.74
N CYS A 307 -39.22 -13.93 10.58
CA CYS A 307 -38.23 -12.94 11.00
C CYS A 307 -37.10 -13.60 11.80
N ALA A 308 -35.84 -13.46 11.37
CA ALA A 308 -34.69 -14.01 12.05
C ALA A 308 -34.53 -13.54 13.51
N TYR A 309 -35.13 -12.42 13.88
CA TYR A 309 -34.97 -11.82 15.22
C TYR A 309 -36.11 -12.11 16.17
N CYS A 310 -37.34 -12.11 15.71
CA CYS A 310 -38.51 -12.32 16.57
C CYS A 310 -39.37 -13.54 16.19
N GLY A 311 -39.04 -14.24 15.11
CA GLY A 311 -39.77 -15.40 14.64
C GLY A 311 -41.14 -15.09 13.99
N ALA A 312 -41.53 -13.83 13.85
CA ALA A 312 -42.82 -13.47 13.26
C ALA A 312 -42.95 -13.99 11.82
N THR A 313 -44.05 -14.65 11.52
CA THR A 313 -44.45 -15.17 10.20
C THR A 313 -45.62 -14.35 9.64
N GLY A 314 -45.91 -14.46 8.33
CA GLY A 314 -47.03 -13.76 7.71
C GLY A 314 -46.85 -12.25 7.58
N VAL A 315 -45.70 -11.70 7.92
CA VAL A 315 -45.39 -10.27 7.87
C VAL A 315 -44.44 -9.93 6.72
N PRO A 316 -44.42 -8.69 6.20
CA PRO A 316 -43.44 -8.26 5.22
C PRO A 316 -42.01 -8.37 5.77
N LEU A 317 -41.17 -9.18 5.11
CA LEU A 317 -39.77 -9.39 5.49
C LEU A 317 -38.83 -8.61 4.58
N ASN A 318 -37.89 -7.88 5.20
CA ASN A 318 -36.84 -7.14 4.55
C ASN A 318 -35.51 -7.89 4.66
N ILE A 319 -34.61 -7.70 3.67
CA ILE A 319 -33.23 -8.15 3.79
C ILE A 319 -32.47 -7.20 4.70
N GLU A 320 -31.93 -7.75 5.78
CA GLU A 320 -31.19 -7.02 6.82
C GLU A 320 -29.73 -7.48 6.87
N HIS A 321 -28.83 -6.53 7.16
CA HIS A 321 -27.40 -6.82 7.34
C HIS A 321 -27.11 -7.09 8.82
N VAL A 322 -26.77 -8.30 9.19
CA VAL A 322 -26.38 -8.68 10.56
C VAL A 322 -25.29 -7.73 11.07
N ARG A 323 -24.21 -7.59 10.35
CA ARG A 323 -23.28 -6.50 10.53
C ARG A 323 -23.66 -5.34 9.61
N ALA A 324 -24.09 -4.23 10.18
CA ALA A 324 -24.58 -3.08 9.43
C ALA A 324 -23.56 -2.57 8.39
N ARG A 325 -24.03 -2.10 7.24
CA ARG A 325 -23.19 -1.53 6.17
C ARG A 325 -22.37 -0.33 6.64
N SER A 326 -22.93 0.49 7.54
CA SER A 326 -22.21 1.61 8.17
C SER A 326 -21.02 1.15 9.02
N ARG A 327 -21.08 -0.05 9.57
CA ARG A 327 -19.99 -0.70 10.33
C ARG A 327 -19.09 -1.61 9.47
N GLY A 328 -19.17 -1.50 8.15
CA GLY A 328 -18.35 -2.27 7.20
C GLY A 328 -18.89 -3.66 6.87
N GLY A 329 -20.14 -3.96 7.18
CA GLY A 329 -20.81 -5.21 6.79
C GLY A 329 -20.89 -5.37 5.27
N SER A 330 -20.74 -6.61 4.79
CA SER A 330 -20.82 -6.98 3.39
C SER A 330 -22.26 -7.30 3.00
N SER A 331 -22.57 -7.26 1.69
CA SER A 331 -23.87 -7.73 1.16
C SER A 331 -23.80 -9.21 0.74
N ARG A 332 -22.92 -10.01 1.34
CA ARG A 332 -22.88 -11.46 1.15
C ARG A 332 -24.03 -12.11 1.90
N VAL A 333 -24.54 -13.22 1.39
CA VAL A 333 -25.62 -13.99 2.01
C VAL A 333 -25.29 -14.33 3.47
N SER A 334 -24.03 -14.71 3.75
CA SER A 334 -23.55 -15.00 5.11
C SER A 334 -23.60 -13.81 6.09
N ASN A 335 -23.86 -12.58 5.63
CA ASN A 335 -24.06 -11.39 6.46
C ASN A 335 -25.50 -10.87 6.34
N LEU A 336 -26.40 -11.63 5.75
CA LEU A 336 -27.77 -11.21 5.50
C LEU A 336 -28.73 -12.15 6.22
N VAL A 337 -29.81 -11.59 6.72
CA VAL A 337 -30.96 -12.32 7.27
C VAL A 337 -32.25 -11.67 6.77
N VAL A 338 -33.37 -12.32 6.95
CA VAL A 338 -34.68 -11.69 6.77
C VAL A 338 -35.21 -11.17 8.10
N SER A 339 -35.73 -9.96 8.11
CA SER A 339 -36.31 -9.34 9.31
C SER A 339 -37.58 -8.57 9.02
N CYS A 340 -38.52 -8.54 9.98
CA CYS A 340 -39.68 -7.68 9.92
C CYS A 340 -39.28 -6.19 10.09
N SER A 341 -40.12 -5.27 9.65
CA SER A 341 -39.84 -3.83 9.74
C SER A 341 -39.58 -3.31 11.16
N PRO A 342 -40.33 -3.75 12.19
CA PRO A 342 -40.03 -3.35 13.58
C PRO A 342 -38.65 -3.76 14.04
N CYS A 343 -38.26 -5.03 13.85
CA CYS A 343 -36.92 -5.54 14.24
C CYS A 343 -35.81 -4.86 13.46
N ASN A 344 -36.00 -4.63 12.16
CA ASN A 344 -35.02 -3.94 11.33
C ASN A 344 -34.76 -2.50 11.82
N LYS A 345 -35.83 -1.77 12.11
CA LYS A 345 -35.76 -0.41 12.68
C LYS A 345 -35.12 -0.41 14.07
N ALA A 346 -35.54 -1.33 14.94
CA ALA A 346 -35.01 -1.47 16.29
C ALA A 346 -33.51 -1.80 16.31
N LYS A 347 -33.04 -2.68 15.43
CA LYS A 347 -31.63 -2.98 15.31
C LYS A 347 -30.85 -1.82 14.69
N GLY A 348 -31.31 -1.25 13.58
CA GLY A 348 -30.63 -0.16 12.90
C GLY A 348 -29.14 -0.43 12.64
N SER A 349 -28.26 0.45 13.15
CA SER A 349 -26.80 0.30 13.03
C SER A 349 -26.12 -0.31 14.26
N ARG A 350 -26.89 -0.78 15.27
CA ARG A 350 -26.33 -1.42 16.46
C ARG A 350 -25.56 -2.69 16.09
N SER A 351 -24.61 -3.12 16.94
CA SER A 351 -23.99 -4.43 16.79
C SER A 351 -25.01 -5.52 17.09
N ILE A 352 -24.82 -6.69 16.51
CA ILE A 352 -25.75 -7.81 16.75
C ILE A 352 -25.67 -8.28 18.20
N GLU A 353 -24.48 -8.24 18.78
CA GLU A 353 -24.24 -8.59 20.17
C GLU A 353 -25.01 -7.66 21.13
N SER A 354 -24.99 -6.35 20.85
CA SER A 354 -25.74 -5.36 21.63
C SER A 354 -27.25 -5.42 21.40
N PHE A 355 -27.68 -5.87 20.21
CA PHE A 355 -29.11 -5.98 19.88
C PHE A 355 -29.77 -7.22 20.48
N LEU A 356 -29.03 -8.32 20.59
CA LEU A 356 -29.48 -9.62 21.10
C LEU A 356 -28.83 -9.98 22.42
N ALA A 357 -28.45 -9.00 23.23
CA ALA A 357 -27.81 -9.24 24.53
C ALA A 357 -28.68 -10.07 25.47
N ASP A 358 -30.00 -9.90 25.39
CA ASP A 358 -31.03 -10.62 26.13
C ASP A 358 -31.38 -12.00 25.55
N ARG A 359 -30.85 -12.38 24.39
CA ARG A 359 -31.16 -13.61 23.65
C ARG A 359 -29.91 -14.36 23.21
N PRO A 360 -29.11 -14.91 24.12
CA PRO A 360 -27.79 -15.48 23.81
C PRO A 360 -27.87 -16.70 22.87
N ALA A 361 -28.89 -17.53 22.96
CA ALA A 361 -29.08 -18.68 22.05
C ALA A 361 -29.31 -18.25 20.59
N LEU A 362 -30.14 -17.24 20.37
CA LEU A 362 -30.39 -16.67 19.05
C LEU A 362 -29.15 -15.95 18.51
N LEU A 363 -28.44 -15.24 19.37
CA LEU A 363 -27.16 -14.61 19.03
C LEU A 363 -26.16 -15.64 18.54
N ALA A 364 -26.00 -16.76 19.25
CA ALA A 364 -25.11 -17.84 18.87
C ALA A 364 -25.48 -18.43 17.50
N THR A 365 -26.75 -18.66 17.22
CA THR A 365 -27.27 -19.16 15.93
C THR A 365 -26.92 -18.18 14.79
N ILE A 366 -27.16 -16.89 14.98
CA ILE A 366 -26.87 -15.87 13.96
C ILE A 366 -25.35 -15.70 13.76
N LEU A 367 -24.55 -15.75 14.83
CA LEU A 367 -23.09 -15.67 14.72
C LEU A 367 -22.48 -16.89 14.04
N ALA A 368 -23.07 -18.07 14.19
CA ALA A 368 -22.63 -19.28 13.48
C ALA A 368 -22.76 -19.14 11.95
N GLN A 369 -23.78 -18.43 11.47
CA GLN A 369 -23.96 -18.12 10.05
C GLN A 369 -23.06 -16.95 9.59
N LEU A 370 -22.67 -16.06 10.51
CA LEU A 370 -21.89 -14.87 10.20
C LEU A 370 -20.44 -15.23 9.93
N ARG A 371 -20.08 -15.35 8.67
CA ARG A 371 -18.69 -15.60 8.28
C ARG A 371 -17.92 -14.32 8.06
N ALA A 372 -16.63 -14.33 8.41
CA ALA A 372 -15.75 -13.20 8.18
C ALA A 372 -15.76 -12.78 6.70
N PRO A 373 -15.83 -11.47 6.39
CA PRO A 373 -15.86 -11.03 5.00
C PRO A 373 -14.52 -11.34 4.32
N LEU A 374 -14.55 -12.16 3.26
CA LEU A 374 -13.38 -12.50 2.44
C LEU A 374 -12.98 -11.37 1.47
N ARG A 375 -13.47 -10.16 1.72
CA ARG A 375 -13.23 -9.01 0.85
C ARG A 375 -11.75 -8.71 0.65
N ASP A 376 -10.95 -8.86 1.69
CA ASP A 376 -9.51 -8.59 1.60
C ASP A 376 -8.77 -9.70 0.85
N ALA A 377 -9.16 -10.96 1.01
CA ALA A 377 -8.61 -12.09 0.26
C ALA A 377 -8.88 -11.93 -1.25
N ALA A 378 -10.15 -11.72 -1.65
CA ALA A 378 -10.51 -11.51 -3.05
C ALA A 378 -9.86 -10.24 -3.64
N ALA A 379 -9.74 -9.16 -2.85
CA ALA A 379 -9.08 -7.94 -3.27
C ALA A 379 -7.58 -8.17 -3.50
N MET A 380 -6.93 -8.96 -2.65
CA MET A 380 -5.50 -9.27 -2.78
C MET A 380 -5.21 -10.21 -3.94
N ASN A 381 -6.07 -11.20 -4.22
CA ASN A 381 -5.96 -12.04 -5.42
C ASN A 381 -5.95 -11.16 -6.69
N ALA A 382 -6.93 -10.25 -6.80
CA ALA A 382 -7.02 -9.36 -7.95
C ALA A 382 -5.84 -8.37 -8.06
N VAL A 383 -5.31 -7.90 -6.93
CA VAL A 383 -4.14 -7.01 -6.90
C VAL A 383 -2.88 -7.74 -7.31
N ARG A 384 -2.64 -8.96 -6.79
CA ARG A 384 -1.46 -9.76 -7.11
C ARG A 384 -1.44 -10.16 -8.59
N GLY A 385 -2.57 -10.62 -9.15
CA GLY A 385 -2.68 -10.96 -10.56
C GLY A 385 -2.32 -9.77 -11.46
N GLN A 386 -2.96 -8.61 -11.27
CA GLN A 386 -2.65 -7.43 -12.08
C GLN A 386 -1.26 -6.84 -11.81
N LEU A 387 -0.71 -7.03 -10.61
CA LEU A 387 0.65 -6.58 -10.31
C LEU A 387 1.66 -7.45 -11.06
N SER A 388 1.50 -8.78 -11.08
CA SER A 388 2.38 -9.69 -11.82
C SER A 388 2.38 -9.38 -13.32
N GLU A 389 1.19 -9.20 -13.93
CA GLU A 389 1.06 -8.79 -15.32
C GLU A 389 1.84 -7.49 -15.62
N LYS A 390 1.71 -6.48 -14.76
CA LYS A 390 2.45 -5.22 -14.91
C LYS A 390 3.94 -5.38 -14.71
N LEU A 391 4.39 -6.17 -13.74
CA LEU A 391 5.82 -6.39 -13.48
C LEU A 391 6.49 -7.09 -14.65
N ALA A 392 5.82 -8.05 -15.30
CA ALA A 392 6.30 -8.71 -16.50
C ALA A 392 6.63 -7.72 -17.64
N THR A 393 5.92 -6.57 -17.72
CA THR A 393 6.21 -5.53 -18.73
C THR A 393 7.56 -4.82 -18.53
N LEU A 394 8.26 -5.06 -17.42
CA LEU A 394 9.59 -4.46 -17.18
C LEU A 394 10.72 -5.17 -17.94
N GLY A 395 10.44 -6.27 -18.65
CA GLY A 395 11.42 -7.02 -19.42
C GLY A 395 12.52 -7.67 -18.56
N ARG A 396 12.20 -8.05 -17.32
CA ARG A 396 13.06 -8.79 -16.40
C ARG A 396 12.39 -10.10 -16.02
N PRO A 397 13.15 -11.18 -15.80
CA PRO A 397 12.62 -12.42 -15.25
C PRO A 397 11.78 -12.14 -14.00
N LEU A 398 10.55 -12.67 -13.97
CA LEU A 398 9.63 -12.55 -12.86
C LEU A 398 9.34 -13.92 -12.28
N HIS A 399 9.76 -14.13 -11.04
CA HIS A 399 9.56 -15.38 -10.30
C HIS A 399 8.43 -15.18 -9.28
N LEU A 400 7.43 -16.07 -9.32
CA LEU A 400 6.28 -16.06 -8.42
C LEU A 400 6.45 -17.16 -7.38
N TRP A 401 6.33 -16.83 -6.10
CA TRP A 401 6.64 -17.72 -4.99
C TRP A 401 5.44 -17.89 -4.06
N PRO A 402 5.16 -19.11 -3.57
CA PRO A 402 4.07 -19.35 -2.64
C PRO A 402 4.39 -18.78 -1.25
N GLY A 403 3.36 -18.28 -0.55
CA GLY A 403 3.54 -17.62 0.75
C GLY A 403 3.99 -18.55 1.89
N HIS A 404 3.75 -19.87 1.78
CA HIS A 404 4.25 -20.81 2.77
C HIS A 404 5.79 -20.88 2.76
N LEU A 405 6.42 -20.76 1.58
CA LEU A 405 7.87 -20.71 1.46
C LEU A 405 8.44 -19.44 2.10
N THR A 406 7.82 -18.27 1.85
CA THR A 406 8.21 -17.02 2.52
C THR A 406 8.14 -17.16 4.05
N LYS A 407 7.07 -17.79 4.55
CA LYS A 407 6.90 -18.05 5.97
C LYS A 407 7.99 -18.99 6.49
N ALA A 408 8.24 -20.11 5.81
CA ALA A 408 9.25 -21.10 6.22
C ALA A 408 10.65 -20.45 6.27
N ASN A 409 11.04 -19.73 5.22
CA ASN A 409 12.32 -19.01 5.18
C ASN A 409 12.46 -18.01 6.34
N ARG A 410 11.43 -17.21 6.60
CA ARG A 410 11.44 -16.23 7.66
C ARG A 410 11.57 -16.87 9.05
N GLU A 411 10.82 -17.96 9.30
CA GLU A 411 10.85 -18.69 10.55
C GLU A 411 12.18 -19.43 10.75
N ALA A 412 12.74 -20.02 9.71
CA ALA A 412 14.05 -20.65 9.74
C ALA A 412 15.15 -19.64 10.12
N MET A 413 15.06 -18.40 9.64
CA MET A 413 16.00 -17.32 9.97
C MET A 413 15.71 -16.61 11.30
N GLY A 414 14.68 -17.01 12.05
CA GLY A 414 14.30 -16.37 13.31
C GLY A 414 13.87 -14.92 13.18
N LEU A 415 13.36 -14.51 12.00
CA LEU A 415 12.98 -13.12 11.73
C LEU A 415 11.53 -12.83 12.16
N ASP A 416 11.31 -11.60 12.65
CA ASP A 416 9.97 -11.10 12.97
C ASP A 416 9.08 -10.99 11.75
N LYS A 417 7.76 -11.10 11.96
CA LYS A 417 6.78 -10.91 10.89
C LYS A 417 6.56 -9.44 10.60
N THR A 418 7.30 -8.93 9.63
CA THR A 418 7.10 -7.59 9.05
C THR A 418 7.03 -7.69 7.54
N HIS A 419 6.38 -6.73 6.85
CA HIS A 419 6.34 -6.73 5.39
C HIS A 419 7.74 -6.66 4.75
N THR A 420 8.69 -6.04 5.41
CA THR A 420 10.07 -5.89 4.91
C THR A 420 10.89 -7.17 5.07
N LEU A 421 10.75 -7.85 6.19
CA LEU A 421 11.42 -9.13 6.44
C LEU A 421 10.74 -10.27 5.67
N ASP A 422 9.40 -10.24 5.50
CA ASP A 422 8.72 -11.15 4.59
C ASP A 422 9.23 -10.95 3.15
N ALA A 423 9.35 -9.70 2.66
CA ALA A 423 9.91 -9.43 1.33
C ALA A 423 11.35 -9.95 1.19
N LEU A 424 12.19 -9.79 2.21
CA LEU A 424 13.56 -10.31 2.22
C LEU A 424 13.59 -11.84 2.12
N SER A 425 12.59 -12.51 2.68
CA SER A 425 12.44 -13.97 2.74
C SER A 425 11.78 -14.58 1.50
N VAL A 426 11.27 -13.76 0.55
CA VAL A 426 10.66 -14.26 -0.69
C VAL A 426 11.69 -14.98 -1.55
N GLY A 427 11.31 -16.12 -2.13
CA GLY A 427 12.14 -16.89 -3.05
C GLY A 427 12.72 -18.14 -2.41
N HIS A 428 13.41 -18.93 -3.22
CA HIS A 428 14.06 -20.15 -2.74
C HIS A 428 15.30 -19.80 -1.90
N LEU A 429 15.47 -20.52 -0.81
CA LEU A 429 16.70 -20.58 -0.03
C LEU A 429 17.06 -22.06 0.05
N ASP A 430 18.20 -22.39 -0.50
CA ASP A 430 18.66 -23.77 -0.55
C ASP A 430 19.27 -24.16 0.81
N HIS A 431 18.40 -24.62 1.71
CA HIS A 431 18.80 -25.08 3.03
C HIS A 431 19.45 -26.47 3.01
N GLU A 432 19.36 -27.21 1.87
CA GLU A 432 19.92 -28.53 1.72
C GLU A 432 21.39 -28.52 1.30
N VAL A 433 21.81 -27.47 0.61
CA VAL A 433 23.18 -27.35 0.06
C VAL A 433 24.18 -26.66 1.00
N GLY A 434 23.71 -26.17 2.15
CA GLY A 434 24.56 -25.50 3.15
C GLY A 434 23.80 -24.52 4.03
N ASP A 435 24.51 -23.96 5.00
CA ASP A 435 23.93 -22.93 5.86
C ASP A 435 23.65 -21.66 5.05
N VAL A 436 22.47 -21.09 5.22
CA VAL A 436 22.10 -19.80 4.63
C VAL A 436 22.16 -18.72 5.71
N ILE A 437 22.89 -17.66 5.43
CA ILE A 437 22.97 -16.50 6.32
C ILE A 437 22.18 -15.36 5.70
N MET A 438 21.27 -14.75 6.47
CA MET A 438 20.54 -13.58 6.03
C MET A 438 21.03 -12.33 6.76
N ARG A 439 21.51 -11.35 6.00
CA ARG A 439 21.90 -10.04 6.53
C ARG A 439 20.90 -9.00 6.05
N PHE A 440 20.34 -8.20 6.94
CA PHE A 440 19.35 -7.18 6.59
C PHE A 440 19.77 -5.79 7.10
N PRO A 441 19.34 -4.70 6.42
CA PRO A 441 19.59 -3.34 6.89
C PRO A 441 18.88 -3.09 8.21
N GLY A 442 19.58 -2.46 9.18
CA GLY A 442 18.98 -2.07 10.45
C GLY A 442 17.96 -0.92 10.33
N GLN A 443 17.73 -0.41 9.13
CA GLN A 443 16.79 0.68 8.85
C GLN A 443 15.92 0.37 7.64
N VAL A 444 14.62 0.64 7.79
CA VAL A 444 13.61 0.55 6.74
C VAL A 444 13.33 1.92 6.15
N LEU A 445 13.32 2.01 4.84
CA LEU A 445 12.81 3.17 4.13
C LEU A 445 11.29 3.11 4.03
N VAL A 446 10.58 3.81 4.88
CA VAL A 446 9.12 3.92 4.80
C VAL A 446 8.75 4.92 3.71
N VAL A 447 8.08 4.41 2.68
CA VAL A 447 7.58 5.19 1.54
C VAL A 447 6.07 5.30 1.62
N LYS A 448 5.57 6.48 1.98
CA LYS A 448 4.14 6.72 2.11
C LYS A 448 3.60 7.43 0.86
N ALA A 449 2.66 6.78 0.17
CA ALA A 449 1.98 7.43 -0.95
C ALA A 449 1.14 8.62 -0.46
N THR A 450 1.50 9.84 -0.86
CA THR A 450 0.80 11.09 -0.49
C THR A 450 -0.15 11.57 -1.58
N GLY A 451 0.14 11.21 -2.84
CA GLY A 451 -0.56 11.66 -4.03
C GLY A 451 -0.16 13.07 -4.44
N ARG A 452 -0.72 13.53 -5.54
CA ARG A 452 -0.40 14.83 -6.15
C ARG A 452 -1.26 15.99 -5.65
N GLY A 453 -1.95 15.82 -4.51
CA GLY A 453 -2.90 16.80 -4.01
C GLY A 453 -4.25 16.76 -4.71
N SER A 454 -5.13 17.68 -4.33
CA SER A 454 -6.48 17.80 -4.90
C SER A 454 -6.56 19.03 -5.78
N TYR A 455 -7.10 18.85 -6.99
CA TYR A 455 -7.45 19.96 -7.87
C TYR A 455 -8.82 20.53 -7.49
N ALA A 456 -8.97 21.84 -7.57
CA ALA A 456 -10.22 22.56 -7.61
C ALA A 456 -11.22 22.26 -6.47
N ARG A 457 -10.76 21.83 -5.29
CA ARG A 457 -11.68 21.58 -4.20
C ARG A 457 -11.47 22.48 -3.03
N THR A 458 -12.58 23.10 -2.66
CA THR A 458 -12.75 23.71 -1.37
C THR A 458 -13.58 22.79 -0.49
N THR A 459 -13.79 23.18 0.76
CA THR A 459 -14.77 22.54 1.64
C THR A 459 -16.14 22.55 0.94
N PRO A 460 -16.75 21.39 0.68
CA PRO A 460 -18.04 21.34 0.04
C PRO A 460 -19.15 21.79 1.00
N ASP A 461 -20.28 22.26 0.45
CA ASP A 461 -21.50 22.48 1.18
C ASP A 461 -22.14 21.16 1.65
N ARG A 462 -23.32 21.23 2.33
CA ARG A 462 -24.05 20.05 2.82
C ARG A 462 -24.44 19.06 1.70
N PHE A 463 -24.60 19.53 0.46
CA PHE A 463 -24.94 18.72 -0.70
C PHE A 463 -23.70 18.26 -1.51
N GLY A 464 -22.52 18.70 -1.13
CA GLY A 464 -21.26 18.34 -1.79
C GLY A 464 -20.91 19.19 -2.99
N PHE A 465 -21.54 20.37 -3.16
CA PHE A 465 -21.11 21.36 -4.15
C PHE A 465 -19.90 22.12 -3.63
N PRO A 466 -18.92 22.45 -4.49
CA PRO A 466 -17.76 23.23 -4.07
C PRO A 466 -18.18 24.69 -3.79
N ARG A 467 -17.76 25.23 -2.64
CA ARG A 467 -17.99 26.64 -2.29
C ARG A 467 -17.08 27.58 -3.07
N LEU A 468 -15.82 27.15 -3.31
CA LEU A 468 -14.81 27.93 -4.01
C LEU A 468 -14.02 27.02 -4.95
N HIS A 469 -13.42 27.57 -5.98
CA HIS A 469 -12.49 26.87 -6.86
C HIS A 469 -11.05 27.20 -6.49
N ARG A 470 -10.21 26.17 -6.39
CA ARG A 470 -8.76 26.37 -6.21
C ARG A 470 -8.12 26.60 -7.58
N ALA A 471 -7.11 27.46 -7.61
CA ALA A 471 -6.31 27.68 -8.82
C ALA A 471 -5.76 26.37 -9.38
N ARG A 472 -5.78 26.26 -10.69
CA ARG A 472 -5.23 25.09 -11.41
C ARG A 472 -3.70 25.08 -11.38
N VAL A 473 -3.07 26.24 -11.34
CA VAL A 473 -1.61 26.39 -11.24
C VAL A 473 -1.12 25.79 -9.93
N LYS A 474 -0.14 24.91 -10.03
CA LYS A 474 0.43 24.14 -8.91
C LYS A 474 1.88 24.49 -8.63
N THR A 475 2.50 25.21 -9.54
CA THR A 475 3.90 25.63 -9.44
C THR A 475 3.94 27.13 -9.31
N HIS A 476 4.65 27.65 -8.30
CA HIS A 476 4.86 29.07 -8.10
C HIS A 476 6.33 29.31 -7.80
N PHE A 477 6.95 30.28 -8.45
CA PHE A 477 8.37 30.64 -8.29
C PHE A 477 9.31 29.43 -8.47
N GLY A 478 9.00 28.56 -9.43
CA GLY A 478 9.78 27.36 -9.70
C GLY A 478 9.60 26.19 -8.72
N TYR A 479 8.74 26.32 -7.69
CA TYR A 479 8.49 25.30 -6.67
C TYR A 479 7.07 24.75 -6.75
N ALA A 480 6.91 23.47 -6.39
CA ALA A 480 5.64 22.78 -6.25
C ALA A 480 5.44 22.26 -4.82
N THR A 481 4.17 22.12 -4.40
CA THR A 481 3.86 21.52 -3.09
C THR A 481 4.36 20.08 -3.01
N GLY A 482 5.16 19.80 -1.97
CA GLY A 482 5.81 18.50 -1.76
C GLY A 482 7.29 18.46 -2.14
N ASP A 483 7.81 19.51 -2.78
CA ASP A 483 9.25 19.64 -3.04
C ASP A 483 10.03 19.65 -1.73
N LEU A 484 11.14 18.93 -1.69
CA LEU A 484 12.12 18.97 -0.61
C LEU A 484 13.09 20.10 -0.90
N VAL A 485 13.21 21.01 0.03
CA VAL A 485 14.04 22.20 -0.11
C VAL A 485 14.93 22.42 1.12
N ARG A 486 16.01 23.16 0.90
CA ARG A 486 16.80 23.79 1.96
C ARG A 486 16.42 25.26 2.01
N ALA A 487 16.07 25.76 3.18
CA ALA A 487 15.78 27.15 3.46
C ALA A 487 16.89 27.75 4.30
N THR A 488 17.38 28.95 3.96
CA THR A 488 18.33 29.70 4.76
C THR A 488 17.64 30.97 5.27
N MET A 489 17.49 31.07 6.59
CA MET A 489 16.86 32.19 7.25
C MET A 489 17.96 33.06 7.88
N PRO A 490 18.14 34.31 7.42
CA PRO A 490 19.25 35.15 7.86
C PRO A 490 19.09 35.62 9.31
N SER A 491 17.86 35.83 9.79
CA SER A 491 17.59 36.41 11.10
C SER A 491 16.25 35.97 11.70
N GLY A 492 15.99 36.34 12.94
CA GLY A 492 14.75 36.10 13.68
C GLY A 492 14.69 34.73 14.37
N LYS A 493 13.52 34.41 14.95
CA LYS A 493 13.26 33.16 15.71
C LYS A 493 13.68 31.87 14.97
N TRP A 494 13.70 31.92 13.66
CA TRP A 494 13.99 30.78 12.79
C TRP A 494 15.31 30.98 12.04
N ALA A 495 16.22 31.80 12.53
CA ALA A 495 17.54 31.96 11.93
C ALA A 495 18.25 30.62 11.77
N GLY A 496 19.02 30.47 10.68
CA GLY A 496 19.76 29.26 10.36
C GLY A 496 19.21 28.50 9.14
N THR A 497 19.67 27.27 8.97
CA THR A 497 19.36 26.43 7.80
C THR A 497 18.36 25.33 8.18
N TRP A 498 17.31 25.21 7.38
CA TRP A 498 16.22 24.28 7.58
C TRP A 498 15.99 23.41 6.34
N THR A 499 15.80 22.13 6.51
CA THR A 499 15.46 21.23 5.41
C THR A 499 14.09 20.62 5.65
N GLY A 500 13.22 20.65 4.62
CA GLY A 500 11.88 20.07 4.74
C GLY A 500 11.07 20.17 3.46
N ARG A 501 9.83 19.71 3.53
CA ARG A 501 8.91 19.80 2.39
C ARG A 501 8.06 21.04 2.46
N ILE A 502 7.84 21.67 1.31
CA ILE A 502 7.07 22.91 1.22
C ILE A 502 5.63 22.70 0.77
N SER A 503 4.78 23.60 1.23
CA SER A 503 3.45 23.88 0.66
C SER A 503 3.51 25.26 0.00
N VAL A 504 3.31 25.26 -1.31
CA VAL A 504 3.52 26.44 -2.15
C VAL A 504 2.30 27.36 -2.10
N ARG A 505 2.55 28.67 -2.10
CA ARG A 505 1.54 29.74 -2.15
C ARG A 505 1.86 30.71 -3.29
N ALA A 506 0.83 31.23 -3.94
CA ALA A 506 0.98 32.17 -5.06
C ALA A 506 1.73 33.46 -4.70
N ARG A 507 1.65 33.90 -3.43
CA ARG A 507 2.30 35.13 -2.94
C ARG A 507 3.83 35.02 -2.76
N GLY A 508 4.46 33.86 -3.07
CA GLY A 508 5.91 33.67 -2.97
C GLY A 508 6.43 33.36 -1.57
N GLN A 509 5.62 33.55 -0.52
CA GLN A 509 5.93 33.12 0.82
C GLN A 509 5.37 31.71 1.04
N HIS A 510 6.24 30.70 0.99
CA HIS A 510 5.89 29.29 1.10
C HIS A 510 5.91 28.81 2.55
N SER A 511 5.13 27.75 2.85
CA SER A 511 5.14 27.13 4.17
C SER A 511 6.05 25.91 4.14
N LEU A 512 7.13 25.91 4.92
CA LEU A 512 8.07 24.82 5.10
C LEU A 512 7.71 24.04 6.37
N THR A 513 7.64 22.72 6.27
CA THR A 513 7.44 21.83 7.43
C THR A 513 8.79 21.32 7.89
N THR A 514 9.15 21.62 9.14
CA THR A 514 10.38 21.17 9.80
C THR A 514 10.04 20.31 11.03
N PRO A 515 11.02 19.58 11.61
CA PRO A 515 10.80 18.84 12.85
C PRO A 515 10.33 19.71 14.02
N ARG A 516 10.76 20.98 14.06
CA ARG A 516 10.40 21.97 15.10
C ARG A 516 9.08 22.69 14.82
N GLY A 517 8.42 22.46 13.67
CA GLY A 517 7.16 23.10 13.31
C GLY A 517 7.13 23.68 11.90
N ARG A 518 6.10 24.46 11.63
CA ARG A 518 5.93 25.13 10.34
C ARG A 518 6.50 26.53 10.36
N ILE A 519 7.28 26.84 9.35
CA ILE A 519 7.83 28.19 9.12
C ILE A 519 7.39 28.72 7.76
N ASN A 520 7.20 30.04 7.66
CA ASN A 520 6.95 30.70 6.39
C ASN A 520 8.28 31.22 5.84
N VAL A 521 8.59 30.88 4.60
CA VAL A 521 9.86 31.21 3.95
C VAL A 521 9.59 31.82 2.58
N PHE A 522 10.25 32.90 2.25
CA PHE A 522 10.20 33.46 0.89
C PHE A 522 10.94 32.56 -0.09
N HIS A 523 10.44 32.47 -1.31
CA HIS A 523 10.99 31.61 -2.35
C HIS A 523 12.48 31.87 -2.63
N ARG A 524 12.95 33.13 -2.50
CA ARG A 524 14.35 33.52 -2.69
C ARG A 524 15.32 32.88 -1.68
N ASN A 525 14.83 32.53 -0.50
CA ASN A 525 15.61 31.88 0.56
C ASN A 525 15.56 30.36 0.48
N LEU A 526 15.04 29.79 -0.62
CA LEU A 526 14.87 28.36 -0.83
C LEU A 526 15.83 27.85 -1.90
N ARG A 527 16.43 26.70 -1.62
CA ARG A 527 17.16 25.90 -2.61
C ARG A 527 16.46 24.56 -2.78
N LEU A 528 16.11 24.19 -4.02
CA LEU A 528 15.54 22.90 -4.32
C LEU A 528 16.57 21.78 -4.13
N LEU A 529 16.20 20.76 -3.35
CA LEU A 529 17.00 19.54 -3.15
C LEU A 529 16.43 18.36 -3.94
N GLN A 530 15.08 18.24 -3.95
CA GLN A 530 14.41 17.15 -4.66
C GLN A 530 12.98 17.53 -5.00
N ARG A 531 12.58 17.27 -6.25
CA ARG A 531 11.18 17.46 -6.68
C ARG A 531 10.23 16.51 -5.97
N GLY A 532 9.04 17.01 -5.66
CA GLY A 532 7.96 16.20 -5.10
C GLY A 532 7.48 15.15 -6.10
N ASP A 533 7.55 13.89 -5.71
CA ASP A 533 7.22 12.73 -6.55
C ASP A 533 5.92 12.02 -6.15
N GLY A 534 5.16 12.61 -5.23
CA GLY A 534 3.91 12.05 -4.71
C GLY A 534 4.09 11.08 -3.55
N TYR A 535 5.31 11.00 -2.98
CA TYR A 535 5.63 10.16 -1.84
C TYR A 535 6.27 10.96 -0.70
N GLY A 536 5.98 10.54 0.52
CA GLY A 536 6.71 10.93 1.72
C GLY A 536 7.72 9.84 2.06
N TYR A 537 8.90 10.22 2.48
CA TYR A 537 9.97 9.30 2.85
C TYR A 537 10.38 9.53 4.30
N ARG A 538 10.60 8.45 5.04
CA ARG A 538 11.23 8.48 6.37
C ARG A 538 12.03 7.21 6.58
N LEU A 539 13.05 7.27 7.40
CA LEU A 539 13.74 6.08 7.91
C LEU A 539 13.11 5.66 9.23
N ARG A 540 13.05 4.37 9.48
CA ARG A 540 12.61 3.73 10.72
C ARG A 540 13.56 2.58 11.02
N PRO A 541 13.92 2.32 12.29
CA PRO A 541 14.60 1.08 12.64
C PRO A 541 13.76 -0.13 12.19
N GLU A 542 14.41 -1.19 11.72
CA GLU A 542 13.75 -2.48 11.53
C GLU A 542 13.47 -3.10 12.90
N SER A 543 12.38 -3.85 13.02
CA SER A 543 12.09 -4.59 14.25
C SER A 543 13.10 -5.72 14.36
N THR A 544 13.83 -5.76 15.47
CA THR A 544 14.84 -6.77 15.77
C THR A 544 14.55 -7.50 17.05
N THR A 545 13.30 -7.46 17.54
CA THR A 545 12.92 -8.19 18.75
C THR A 545 13.02 -9.68 18.43
N PRO A 546 13.96 -10.43 19.02
CA PRO A 546 13.96 -11.87 18.86
C PRO A 546 12.65 -12.38 19.45
N THR A 547 11.84 -13.02 18.62
CA THR A 547 10.67 -13.73 19.14
C THR A 547 11.20 -14.81 20.07
N SER A 548 11.05 -14.64 21.38
CA SER A 548 11.36 -15.68 22.35
C SER A 548 10.61 -16.95 21.90
N ARG A 549 11.36 -17.95 21.45
CA ARG A 549 10.80 -19.23 21.06
C ARG A 549 10.09 -19.78 22.30
N LYS A 550 8.76 -19.89 22.26
CA LYS A 550 8.07 -20.83 23.12
C LYS A 550 8.62 -22.21 22.76
N PRO A 551 9.10 -22.99 23.73
CA PRO A 551 9.54 -24.35 23.46
C PRO A 551 8.38 -25.09 22.78
N VAL A 552 8.66 -25.75 21.67
CA VAL A 552 7.74 -26.71 21.06
C VAL A 552 7.60 -27.83 22.07
N GLU A 553 6.46 -27.89 22.78
CA GLU A 553 6.07 -29.08 23.56
C GLU A 553 6.10 -30.26 22.59
N GLN A 554 7.09 -31.12 22.80
CA GLN A 554 7.12 -32.45 22.19
C GLN A 554 5.88 -33.20 22.71
N ARG A 555 4.84 -33.27 21.90
CA ARG A 555 3.77 -34.24 22.14
C ARG A 555 4.41 -35.62 22.03
N SER A 556 4.67 -36.22 23.17
CA SER A 556 5.01 -37.62 23.28
C SER A 556 3.87 -38.44 22.66
N ILE A 557 4.18 -39.07 21.55
CA ILE A 557 3.34 -40.15 21.03
C ILE A 557 3.49 -41.28 22.02
N ARG A 558 2.49 -41.47 22.87
CA ARG A 558 2.33 -42.72 23.62
C ARG A 558 1.76 -43.75 22.67
N SER A 559 2.51 -44.81 22.54
CA SER A 559 2.19 -46.10 21.89
C SER A 559 0.84 -46.66 22.32
#